data_6ea07828df60bd8d573b52f296991c65
#
_entry.id   6ea07828df60bd8d573b52f296991c65
#
_cell.length_a   1.000
_cell.length_b   1.000
_cell.length_c   1.000
_cell.angle_alpha   90.00
_cell.angle_beta   90.00
_cell.angle_gamma   90.00
#
_symmetry.space_group_name_H-M   'P 1'
#
loop_
_entity.id
_entity.type
_entity.pdbx_description
1 polymer ?
#
loop_
_entity_poly.entity_id
_entity_poly.type
_entity_poly.pdbx_seq_one_letter_code
_entity_poly.pdbx_strand_id
1 'polypeptide(L)'
;MVRLGVVRGAPPVTAEAPSRLWRFCRSAGGYWRGRDSGLAWLVTISMIAVVLASLCITYGLNLWNRHFYDALGAKDAATALHQAVLFPLLVGLYLGLCVFAMWARMTMQRTWRAWLNAHLLGRWLAHSRFYKLELVGGDHKNPEHRINDDLRIATEMPVDFVSGLVTALLSAATFILVLWNVGGAIKLEIGGHVLDVPGFLVVAAVLYALIVNGAMLAVAFRFIPLTEQKNQAEAEYRYALTRVRENAESIALLGGAGAEGERLDRGFGAVVARWRDLMGQHMRAVIVQQGSAQLCGVVPILLCLPRYFDGSMSLGSIMQVASAFTIVQHALSWFMENYTRLADWTASARRVGALMLAIDELEAVESGRTPCIAHREDGQVALHLRDVVVALENGTPIVRGANVSVGAGEHVLIAGDSGCGKSSLVRAIAGCWPWGGGSITRAAGRRVQVVPQRPYVPFGTLRDAVTYPWQAAGVAHEELSRVLVLAGLGQFANRLDHVAAWDRTLSEGEKQRLSIARLLLHRPDVIALDEATSALHVQGQAELMALIARELPQATIISVGHRPELEAYHDRKLTILRRPDGAVIAADQPIHRGLEAAE
;
A
#
# COMPACT_ATOMS: atom_id res chain seq x y z
N MET A 1 16.91 -46.10 22.31
CA MET A 1 17.22 -45.64 20.93
C MET A 1 15.93 -45.18 20.27
N VAL A 2 15.56 -43.94 20.45
CA VAL A 2 14.40 -43.30 19.77
C VAL A 2 15.00 -42.50 18.65
N ARG A 3 14.61 -42.80 17.40
CA ARG A 3 15.07 -42.11 16.21
C ARG A 3 14.51 -40.66 16.23
N LEU A 4 15.40 -39.72 16.47
CA LEU A 4 15.19 -38.31 16.25
C LEU A 4 14.93 -38.07 14.74
N GLY A 5 13.69 -37.85 14.38
CA GLY A 5 13.33 -37.34 13.06
C GLY A 5 13.94 -35.96 12.88
N VAL A 6 14.99 -35.89 12.07
CA VAL A 6 15.52 -34.62 11.55
C VAL A 6 14.36 -33.95 10.81
N VAL A 7 13.87 -32.82 11.32
CA VAL A 7 12.99 -31.94 10.60
C VAL A 7 13.79 -31.44 9.39
N ARG A 8 13.66 -32.15 8.27
CA ARG A 8 14.16 -31.66 6.98
C ARG A 8 13.51 -30.32 6.74
N GLY A 9 14.33 -29.31 6.47
CA GLY A 9 13.86 -28.01 6.01
C GLY A 9 12.77 -28.21 4.97
N ALA A 10 11.71 -27.44 5.09
CA ALA A 10 10.61 -27.48 4.14
C ALA A 10 11.18 -27.43 2.72
N PRO A 11 10.76 -28.32 1.80
CA PRO A 11 11.20 -28.23 0.43
C PRO A 11 10.79 -26.84 -0.09
N PRO A 12 11.60 -26.19 -0.93
CA PRO A 12 11.17 -24.97 -1.58
C PRO A 12 9.87 -25.30 -2.30
N VAL A 13 8.82 -24.53 -2.02
CA VAL A 13 7.52 -24.64 -2.69
C VAL A 13 7.75 -24.31 -4.16
N THR A 14 8.07 -25.33 -4.96
CA THR A 14 8.17 -25.28 -6.43
C THR A 14 6.82 -25.56 -7.08
N ALA A 15 5.74 -24.98 -6.56
CA ALA A 15 4.62 -24.58 -7.37
C ALA A 15 5.00 -23.19 -7.87
N GLU A 16 5.02 -22.94 -9.18
CA GLU A 16 5.25 -21.61 -9.77
C GLU A 16 4.36 -20.63 -9.02
N ALA A 17 4.99 -19.82 -8.15
CA ALA A 17 4.27 -18.85 -7.34
C ALA A 17 3.55 -17.93 -8.32
N PRO A 18 2.23 -17.76 -8.24
CA PRO A 18 1.47 -16.96 -9.17
C PRO A 18 2.14 -15.59 -9.25
N SER A 19 2.37 -15.09 -10.48
CA SER A 19 3.08 -13.83 -10.64
C SER A 19 2.39 -12.77 -9.78
N ARG A 20 3.14 -11.93 -9.07
CA ARG A 20 2.63 -10.89 -8.15
C ARG A 20 1.53 -10.05 -8.81
N LEU A 21 1.70 -9.77 -10.10
CA LEU A 21 0.73 -9.03 -10.91
C LEU A 21 -0.56 -9.84 -11.11
N TRP A 22 -0.48 -11.13 -11.40
CA TRP A 22 -1.64 -12.00 -11.57
C TRP A 22 -2.45 -12.08 -10.26
N ARG A 23 -1.74 -12.19 -9.12
CA ARG A 23 -2.39 -12.21 -7.79
C ARG A 23 -3.17 -10.94 -7.52
N PHE A 24 -2.57 -9.78 -7.84
CA PHE A 24 -3.26 -8.50 -7.76
C PHE A 24 -4.51 -8.47 -8.66
N CYS A 25 -4.38 -8.77 -9.95
CA CYS A 25 -5.49 -8.73 -10.91
C CYS A 25 -6.65 -9.65 -10.51
N ARG A 26 -6.34 -10.87 -10.00
CA ARG A 26 -7.36 -11.80 -9.52
C ARG A 26 -8.12 -11.26 -8.31
N SER A 27 -7.42 -10.68 -7.36
CA SER A 27 -8.03 -10.07 -6.17
C SER A 27 -8.85 -8.85 -6.54
N ALA A 28 -8.27 -7.94 -7.33
CA ALA A 28 -8.89 -6.71 -7.78
C ALA A 28 -10.16 -6.95 -8.62
N GLY A 29 -10.20 -8.03 -9.40
CA GLY A 29 -11.38 -8.49 -10.15
C GLY A 29 -12.56 -8.95 -9.27
N GLY A 30 -12.35 -9.17 -7.98
CA GLY A 30 -13.39 -9.48 -7.01
C GLY A 30 -14.43 -8.38 -6.86
N TYR A 31 -14.10 -7.12 -7.18
CA TYR A 31 -15.01 -5.99 -7.18
C TYR A 31 -16.24 -6.21 -8.08
N TRP A 32 -16.05 -6.83 -9.26
CA TRP A 32 -17.13 -7.14 -10.20
C TRP A 32 -17.89 -8.45 -9.89
N ARG A 33 -17.44 -9.20 -8.86
CA ARG A 33 -18.05 -10.48 -8.44
C ARG A 33 -18.63 -10.44 -7.03
N GLY A 34 -18.40 -9.34 -6.28
CA GLY A 34 -18.83 -9.17 -4.91
C GLY A 34 -20.29 -8.76 -4.76
N ARG A 35 -20.71 -8.47 -3.53
CA ARG A 35 -22.09 -8.08 -3.18
C ARG A 35 -22.50 -6.75 -3.82
N ASP A 36 -21.53 -5.87 -4.09
CA ASP A 36 -21.73 -4.54 -4.72
C ASP A 36 -21.48 -4.54 -6.23
N SER A 37 -21.47 -5.73 -6.88
CA SER A 37 -21.18 -5.90 -8.31
C SER A 37 -22.15 -5.12 -9.22
N GLY A 38 -23.38 -4.86 -8.78
CA GLY A 38 -24.36 -4.10 -9.56
C GLY A 38 -23.88 -2.68 -9.89
N LEU A 39 -23.34 -1.95 -8.91
CA LEU A 39 -22.78 -0.62 -9.12
C LEU A 39 -21.53 -0.67 -10.02
N ALA A 40 -20.66 -1.67 -9.80
CA ALA A 40 -19.47 -1.87 -10.62
C ALA A 40 -19.80 -2.02 -12.11
N TRP A 41 -20.77 -2.88 -12.43
CA TRP A 41 -21.22 -3.11 -13.79
C TRP A 41 -21.95 -1.91 -14.38
N LEU A 42 -22.83 -1.25 -13.60
CA LEU A 42 -23.53 -0.04 -14.05
C LEU A 42 -22.53 1.04 -14.49
N VAL A 43 -21.52 1.33 -13.67
CA VAL A 43 -20.50 2.34 -13.98
C VAL A 43 -19.64 1.90 -15.16
N THR A 44 -19.26 0.62 -15.25
CA THR A 44 -18.49 0.09 -16.39
C THR A 44 -19.27 0.23 -17.71
N ILE A 45 -20.54 -0.14 -17.71
CA ILE A 45 -21.41 -0.03 -18.90
C ILE A 45 -21.61 1.44 -19.28
N SER A 46 -21.83 2.34 -18.29
CA SER A 46 -21.96 3.77 -18.56
C SER A 46 -20.69 4.37 -19.17
N MET A 47 -19.50 3.94 -18.73
CA MET A 47 -18.22 4.36 -19.33
C MET A 47 -18.11 3.92 -20.79
N ILE A 48 -18.47 2.68 -21.11
CA ILE A 48 -18.45 2.17 -22.48
C ILE A 48 -19.46 2.96 -23.35
N ALA A 49 -20.67 3.18 -22.85
CA ALA A 49 -21.69 3.94 -23.56
C ALA A 49 -21.24 5.37 -23.87
N VAL A 50 -20.58 6.03 -22.92
CA VAL A 50 -20.04 7.38 -23.11
C VAL A 50 -18.92 7.42 -24.14
N VAL A 51 -18.02 6.43 -24.14
CA VAL A 51 -16.95 6.33 -25.14
C VAL A 51 -17.55 6.21 -26.55
N LEU A 52 -18.57 5.35 -26.73
CA LEU A 52 -19.26 5.20 -28.01
C LEU A 52 -20.00 6.48 -28.43
N ALA A 53 -20.72 7.11 -27.49
CA ALA A 53 -21.43 8.36 -27.75
C ALA A 53 -20.45 9.50 -28.12
N SER A 54 -19.33 9.61 -27.42
CA SER A 54 -18.28 10.59 -27.72
C SER A 54 -17.67 10.36 -29.10
N LEU A 55 -17.46 9.11 -29.50
CA LEU A 55 -16.98 8.77 -30.84
C LEU A 55 -17.98 9.20 -31.91
N CYS A 56 -19.29 8.95 -31.72
CA CYS A 56 -20.35 9.37 -32.65
C CYS A 56 -20.35 10.91 -32.82
N ILE A 57 -20.21 11.66 -31.72
CA ILE A 57 -20.19 13.13 -31.82
C ILE A 57 -18.89 13.62 -32.48
N THR A 58 -17.76 13.02 -32.17
CA THR A 58 -16.47 13.35 -32.83
C THR A 58 -16.55 13.11 -34.34
N TYR A 59 -17.19 12.01 -34.75
CA TYR A 59 -17.49 11.75 -36.17
C TYR A 59 -18.46 12.78 -36.75
N GLY A 60 -19.50 13.14 -36.01
CA GLY A 60 -20.45 14.21 -36.42
C GLY A 60 -19.75 15.55 -36.59
N LEU A 61 -18.84 15.94 -35.69
CA LEU A 61 -18.01 17.15 -35.82
C LEU A 61 -17.08 17.09 -37.05
N ASN A 62 -16.55 15.94 -37.37
CA ASN A 62 -15.73 15.73 -38.57
C ASN A 62 -16.57 15.89 -39.86
N LEU A 63 -17.82 15.40 -39.90
CA LEU A 63 -18.77 15.65 -40.99
C LEU A 63 -19.20 17.11 -41.04
N TRP A 64 -19.44 17.73 -39.89
CA TRP A 64 -19.76 19.14 -39.81
C TRP A 64 -18.67 20.02 -40.43
N ASN A 65 -17.39 19.72 -40.15
CA ASN A 65 -16.25 20.38 -40.80
C ASN A 65 -16.37 20.36 -42.32
N ARG A 66 -16.69 19.22 -42.91
CA ARG A 66 -16.87 19.10 -44.37
C ARG A 66 -17.99 20.00 -44.87
N HIS A 67 -19.17 19.88 -44.31
CA HIS A 67 -20.36 20.65 -44.80
C HIS A 67 -20.17 22.16 -44.62
N PHE A 68 -19.57 22.58 -43.52
CA PHE A 68 -19.33 24.00 -43.26
C PHE A 68 -18.33 24.61 -44.25
N TYR A 69 -17.21 23.95 -44.51
CA TYR A 69 -16.17 24.45 -45.42
C TYR A 69 -16.59 24.29 -46.88
N ASP A 70 -17.42 23.31 -47.23
CA ASP A 70 -18.00 23.21 -48.57
C ASP A 70 -19.00 24.36 -48.85
N ALA A 71 -19.82 24.73 -47.88
CA ALA A 71 -20.72 25.89 -47.96
C ALA A 71 -19.94 27.22 -48.12
N LEU A 72 -18.84 27.37 -47.38
CA LEU A 72 -17.93 28.51 -47.51
C LEU A 72 -17.28 28.57 -48.91
N GLY A 73 -16.80 27.44 -49.41
CA GLY A 73 -16.22 27.34 -50.74
C GLY A 73 -17.22 27.66 -51.86
N ALA A 74 -18.46 27.23 -51.71
CA ALA A 74 -19.57 27.53 -52.62
C ALA A 74 -20.14 28.94 -52.42
N LYS A 75 -19.73 29.70 -51.41
CA LYS A 75 -20.28 31.00 -51.00
C LYS A 75 -21.79 30.96 -50.68
N ASP A 76 -22.28 29.78 -50.23
CA ASP A 76 -23.67 29.59 -49.79
C ASP A 76 -23.83 30.05 -48.33
N ALA A 77 -24.28 31.31 -48.18
CA ALA A 77 -24.46 31.93 -46.88
C ALA A 77 -25.57 31.27 -46.04
N ALA A 78 -26.62 30.73 -46.68
CA ALA A 78 -27.72 30.10 -45.96
C ALA A 78 -27.28 28.79 -45.28
N THR A 79 -26.61 27.92 -46.05
CA THR A 79 -26.07 26.66 -45.50
C THR A 79 -24.96 26.92 -44.49
N ALA A 80 -24.07 27.89 -44.73
CA ALA A 80 -23.00 28.22 -43.78
C ALA A 80 -23.57 28.71 -42.44
N LEU A 81 -24.60 29.57 -42.46
CA LEU A 81 -25.28 30.06 -41.25
C LEU A 81 -25.99 28.93 -40.49
N HIS A 82 -26.68 28.03 -41.20
CA HIS A 82 -27.29 26.84 -40.59
C HIS A 82 -26.24 25.96 -39.87
N GLN A 83 -25.12 25.70 -40.52
CA GLN A 83 -24.00 24.95 -39.91
C GLN A 83 -23.40 25.70 -38.71
N ALA A 84 -23.27 27.02 -38.77
CA ALA A 84 -22.78 27.85 -37.66
C ALA A 84 -23.68 27.76 -36.41
N VAL A 85 -25.01 27.66 -36.60
CA VAL A 85 -25.98 27.47 -35.50
C VAL A 85 -25.92 26.03 -34.92
N LEU A 86 -25.68 25.05 -35.78
CA LEU A 86 -25.55 23.63 -35.33
C LEU A 86 -24.30 23.38 -34.49
N PHE A 87 -23.21 24.10 -34.73
CA PHE A 87 -21.91 23.88 -34.06
C PHE A 87 -21.98 24.01 -32.54
N PRO A 88 -22.53 25.08 -31.92
CA PRO A 88 -22.65 25.19 -30.48
C PRO A 88 -23.45 24.04 -29.85
N LEU A 89 -24.45 23.51 -30.55
CA LEU A 89 -25.24 22.36 -30.08
C LEU A 89 -24.38 21.09 -30.01
N LEU A 90 -23.60 20.78 -31.08
CA LEU A 90 -22.70 19.63 -31.12
C LEU A 90 -21.60 19.74 -30.05
N VAL A 91 -21.03 20.93 -29.89
CA VAL A 91 -20.01 21.21 -28.88
C VAL A 91 -20.60 21.09 -27.47
N GLY A 92 -21.79 21.64 -27.22
CA GLY A 92 -22.49 21.53 -25.93
C GLY A 92 -22.77 20.08 -25.55
N LEU A 93 -23.24 19.27 -26.52
CA LEU A 93 -23.45 17.84 -26.30
C LEU A 93 -22.11 17.08 -26.03
N TYR A 94 -21.07 17.41 -26.79
CA TYR A 94 -19.74 16.85 -26.57
C TYR A 94 -19.19 17.17 -25.17
N LEU A 95 -19.29 18.44 -24.74
CA LEU A 95 -18.86 18.86 -23.40
C LEU A 95 -19.67 18.16 -22.29
N GLY A 96 -20.99 18.02 -22.48
CA GLY A 96 -21.84 17.27 -21.56
C GLY A 96 -21.37 15.81 -21.40
N LEU A 97 -21.02 15.13 -22.49
CA LEU A 97 -20.47 13.79 -22.47
C LEU A 97 -19.08 13.75 -21.81
N CYS A 98 -18.22 14.73 -22.05
CA CYS A 98 -16.91 14.83 -21.39
C CYS A 98 -17.05 14.94 -19.86
N VAL A 99 -17.97 15.79 -19.39
CA VAL A 99 -18.26 15.93 -17.95
C VAL A 99 -18.79 14.62 -17.36
N PHE A 100 -19.72 13.98 -18.05
CA PHE A 100 -20.28 12.70 -17.61
C PHE A 100 -19.23 11.57 -17.63
N ALA A 101 -18.36 11.54 -18.65
CA ALA A 101 -17.22 10.61 -18.72
C ALA A 101 -16.28 10.77 -17.53
N MET A 102 -15.98 12.03 -17.18
CA MET A 102 -15.15 12.35 -16.02
C MET A 102 -15.79 11.86 -14.72
N TRP A 103 -17.08 12.14 -14.54
CA TRP A 103 -17.86 11.69 -13.38
C TRP A 103 -17.88 10.16 -13.26
N ALA A 104 -18.18 9.44 -14.35
CA ALA A 104 -18.23 7.99 -14.37
C ALA A 104 -16.86 7.37 -14.03
N ARG A 105 -15.79 7.90 -14.65
CA ARG A 105 -14.42 7.48 -14.41
C ARG A 105 -13.99 7.67 -12.93
N MET A 106 -14.19 8.88 -12.39
CA MET A 106 -13.84 9.17 -10.98
C MET A 106 -14.69 8.35 -10.00
N THR A 107 -15.96 8.09 -10.34
CA THR A 107 -16.81 7.22 -9.53
C THR A 107 -16.29 5.81 -9.50
N MET A 108 -15.88 5.26 -10.66
CA MET A 108 -15.26 3.94 -10.75
C MET A 108 -13.97 3.83 -9.92
N GLN A 109 -13.06 4.78 -10.10
CA GLN A 109 -11.80 4.83 -9.35
C GLN A 109 -12.04 4.87 -7.84
N ARG A 110 -12.92 5.74 -7.38
CA ARG A 110 -13.25 5.91 -5.97
C ARG A 110 -13.86 4.65 -5.36
N THR A 111 -14.88 4.07 -6.01
CA THR A 111 -15.61 2.92 -5.45
C THR A 111 -14.77 1.66 -5.48
N TRP A 112 -14.01 1.43 -6.56
CA TRP A 112 -13.09 0.31 -6.65
C TRP A 112 -11.95 0.39 -5.62
N ARG A 113 -11.35 1.58 -5.46
CA ARG A 113 -10.31 1.82 -4.43
C ARG A 113 -10.87 1.60 -3.02
N ALA A 114 -12.07 2.13 -2.72
CA ALA A 114 -12.69 1.96 -1.41
C ALA A 114 -12.93 0.47 -1.09
N TRP A 115 -13.47 -0.29 -2.05
CA TRP A 115 -13.70 -1.73 -1.89
C TRP A 115 -12.39 -2.50 -1.67
N LEU A 116 -11.37 -2.25 -2.50
CA LEU A 116 -10.09 -2.96 -2.41
C LEU A 116 -9.32 -2.61 -1.14
N ASN A 117 -9.38 -1.34 -0.71
CA ASN A 117 -8.80 -0.88 0.55
C ASN A 117 -9.46 -1.59 1.74
N ALA A 118 -10.79 -1.62 1.80
CA ALA A 118 -11.52 -2.31 2.88
C ALA A 118 -11.18 -3.81 2.91
N HIS A 119 -11.11 -4.46 1.74
CA HIS A 119 -10.76 -5.87 1.61
C HIS A 119 -9.33 -6.15 2.10
N LEU A 120 -8.36 -5.35 1.68
CA LEU A 120 -6.96 -5.54 2.05
C LEU A 120 -6.71 -5.20 3.52
N LEU A 121 -7.28 -4.09 4.01
CA LEU A 121 -7.17 -3.64 5.40
C LEU A 121 -7.77 -4.66 6.37
N GLY A 122 -8.97 -5.20 6.05
CA GLY A 122 -9.61 -6.24 6.86
C GLY A 122 -8.76 -7.50 6.97
N ARG A 123 -8.12 -7.93 5.89
CA ARG A 123 -7.22 -9.09 5.90
C ARG A 123 -5.91 -8.82 6.65
N TRP A 124 -5.36 -7.63 6.50
CA TRP A 124 -4.10 -7.21 7.13
C TRP A 124 -4.23 -7.10 8.65
N LEU A 125 -5.34 -6.52 9.15
CA LEU A 125 -5.60 -6.38 10.59
C LEU A 125 -6.04 -7.69 11.26
N ALA A 126 -6.65 -8.63 10.52
CA ALA A 126 -7.12 -9.89 11.06
C ALA A 126 -5.97 -10.70 11.71
N HIS A 127 -6.25 -11.34 12.87
CA HIS A 127 -5.30 -12.20 13.58
C HIS A 127 -3.92 -11.59 13.82
N SER A 128 -3.85 -10.26 13.99
CA SER A 128 -2.58 -9.52 14.19
C SER A 128 -1.56 -9.73 13.05
N ARG A 129 -2.01 -9.93 11.81
CA ARG A 129 -1.11 -10.15 10.66
C ARG A 129 -0.24 -8.94 10.36
N PHE A 130 -0.69 -7.72 10.70
CA PHE A 130 0.13 -6.51 10.60
C PHE A 130 1.45 -6.64 11.38
N TYR A 131 1.43 -7.31 12.54
CA TYR A 131 2.62 -7.58 13.34
C TYR A 131 3.39 -8.80 12.79
N LYS A 132 2.70 -9.89 12.45
CA LYS A 132 3.33 -11.12 11.92
C LYS A 132 4.11 -10.85 10.64
N LEU A 133 3.63 -9.95 9.79
CA LEU A 133 4.32 -9.52 8.55
C LEU A 133 5.66 -8.81 8.82
N GLU A 134 5.82 -8.11 9.95
CA GLU A 134 7.11 -7.51 10.31
C GLU A 134 8.19 -8.57 10.61
N LEU A 135 7.76 -9.75 11.03
CA LEU A 135 8.64 -10.87 11.34
C LEU A 135 9.04 -11.67 10.08
N VAL A 136 8.28 -11.54 8.99
CA VAL A 136 8.53 -12.20 7.70
C VAL A 136 9.57 -11.43 6.91
N GLY A 137 10.57 -12.13 6.40
CA GLY A 137 11.53 -11.56 5.45
C GLY A 137 10.88 -11.35 4.07
N GLY A 138 11.20 -10.29 3.33
CA GLY A 138 10.73 -10.15 1.96
C GLY A 138 10.42 -8.73 1.50
N ASP A 139 9.85 -8.67 0.29
CA ASP A 139 9.55 -7.42 -0.42
C ASP A 139 8.14 -6.89 -0.10
N HIS A 140 7.72 -6.97 1.18
CA HIS A 140 6.43 -6.46 1.68
C HIS A 140 6.58 -5.36 2.74
N LYS A 141 7.79 -4.81 2.87
CA LYS A 141 8.08 -3.70 3.79
C LYS A 141 7.24 -2.46 3.46
N ASN A 142 6.98 -1.64 4.48
CA ASN A 142 6.16 -0.43 4.42
C ASN A 142 4.73 -0.69 3.91
N PRO A 143 3.93 -1.53 4.60
CA PRO A 143 2.57 -1.86 4.20
C PRO A 143 1.66 -0.62 4.11
N GLU A 144 1.90 0.40 4.93
CA GLU A 144 1.19 1.68 4.92
C GLU A 144 1.30 2.39 3.57
N HIS A 145 2.50 2.46 2.97
CA HIS A 145 2.72 3.03 1.64
C HIS A 145 2.01 2.20 0.54
N ARG A 146 2.01 0.86 0.69
CA ARG A 146 1.37 -0.03 -0.28
C ARG A 146 -0.15 0.05 -0.24
N ILE A 147 -0.72 0.17 0.96
CA ILE A 147 -2.17 0.30 1.14
C ILE A 147 -2.65 1.69 0.73
N ASN A 148 -1.87 2.76 0.97
CA ASN A 148 -2.28 4.11 0.62
C ASN A 148 -1.90 4.48 -0.83
N ASP A 149 -0.60 4.50 -1.15
CA ASP A 149 -0.12 5.09 -2.40
C ASP A 149 -0.10 4.10 -3.56
N ASP A 150 0.46 2.89 -3.36
CA ASP A 150 0.50 1.89 -4.42
C ASP A 150 -0.90 1.40 -4.80
N LEU A 151 -1.80 1.22 -3.81
CA LEU A 151 -3.17 0.82 -4.08
C LEU A 151 -3.93 1.89 -4.87
N ARG A 152 -3.68 3.18 -4.59
CA ARG A 152 -4.25 4.30 -5.35
C ARG A 152 -3.83 4.21 -6.81
N ILE A 153 -2.54 4.13 -7.08
CA ILE A 153 -2.00 4.00 -8.45
C ILE A 153 -2.56 2.74 -9.12
N ALA A 154 -2.59 1.61 -8.40
CA ALA A 154 -3.05 0.34 -8.92
C ALA A 154 -4.55 0.29 -9.27
N THR A 155 -5.38 1.18 -8.70
CA THR A 155 -6.82 1.26 -8.98
C THR A 155 -7.20 2.42 -9.91
N GLU A 156 -6.52 3.57 -9.84
CA GLU A 156 -6.83 4.73 -10.68
C GLU A 156 -6.32 4.55 -12.12
N MET A 157 -5.07 4.15 -12.27
CA MET A 157 -4.41 4.03 -13.58
C MET A 157 -5.08 3.03 -14.54
N PRO A 158 -5.51 1.83 -14.15
CA PRO A 158 -6.16 0.90 -15.08
C PRO A 158 -7.44 1.44 -15.69
N VAL A 159 -8.22 2.20 -14.91
CA VAL A 159 -9.47 2.80 -15.39
C VAL A 159 -9.16 3.84 -16.49
N ASP A 160 -8.17 4.70 -16.25
CA ASP A 160 -7.71 5.67 -17.23
C ASP A 160 -7.11 5.00 -18.47
N PHE A 161 -6.28 3.99 -18.25
CA PHE A 161 -5.58 3.28 -19.33
C PHE A 161 -6.57 2.52 -20.22
N VAL A 162 -7.46 1.73 -19.64
CA VAL A 162 -8.44 0.94 -20.42
C VAL A 162 -9.40 1.86 -21.18
N SER A 163 -9.93 2.91 -20.53
CA SER A 163 -10.82 3.85 -21.21
C SER A 163 -10.11 4.60 -22.34
N GLY A 164 -8.89 5.07 -22.13
CA GLY A 164 -8.08 5.73 -23.13
C GLY A 164 -7.70 4.82 -24.29
N LEU A 165 -7.28 3.57 -24.01
CA LEU A 165 -6.95 2.57 -25.03
C LEU A 165 -8.15 2.23 -25.92
N VAL A 166 -9.32 1.97 -25.31
CA VAL A 166 -10.54 1.69 -26.07
C VAL A 166 -10.92 2.90 -26.93
N THR A 167 -10.85 4.11 -26.39
CA THR A 167 -11.10 5.35 -27.17
C THR A 167 -10.12 5.48 -28.32
N ALA A 168 -8.82 5.26 -28.09
CA ALA A 168 -7.80 5.35 -29.14
C ALA A 168 -8.03 4.32 -30.25
N LEU A 169 -8.29 3.05 -29.89
CA LEU A 169 -8.55 1.98 -30.88
C LEU A 169 -9.80 2.27 -31.72
N LEU A 170 -10.91 2.65 -31.09
CA LEU A 170 -12.15 2.95 -31.79
C LEU A 170 -12.00 4.20 -32.68
N SER A 171 -11.33 5.25 -32.20
CA SER A 171 -11.05 6.45 -33.00
C SER A 171 -10.13 6.13 -34.16
N ALA A 172 -9.05 5.36 -33.96
CA ALA A 172 -8.17 4.93 -35.05
C ALA A 172 -8.97 4.17 -36.13
N ALA A 173 -9.74 3.16 -35.74
CA ALA A 173 -10.52 2.37 -36.68
C ALA A 173 -11.52 3.23 -37.50
N THR A 174 -12.27 4.10 -36.80
CA THR A 174 -13.27 4.96 -37.45
C THR A 174 -12.63 5.95 -38.41
N PHE A 175 -11.57 6.66 -37.97
CA PHE A 175 -10.99 7.72 -38.77
C PHE A 175 -9.99 7.24 -39.83
N ILE A 176 -9.41 6.03 -39.71
CA ILE A 176 -8.73 5.35 -40.80
C ILE A 176 -9.72 5.04 -41.94
N LEU A 177 -10.94 4.59 -41.61
CA LEU A 177 -12.00 4.39 -42.60
C LEU A 177 -12.39 5.72 -43.30
N VAL A 178 -12.48 6.82 -42.56
CA VAL A 178 -12.73 8.15 -43.13
C VAL A 178 -11.61 8.55 -44.09
N LEU A 179 -10.34 8.42 -43.68
CA LEU A 179 -9.17 8.71 -44.53
C LEU A 179 -9.13 7.85 -45.79
N TRP A 180 -9.51 6.57 -45.67
CA TRP A 180 -9.57 5.64 -46.81
C TRP A 180 -10.64 6.06 -47.82
N ASN A 181 -11.85 6.33 -47.36
CA ASN A 181 -12.99 6.63 -48.23
C ASN A 181 -12.94 8.04 -48.85
N VAL A 182 -12.55 9.05 -48.06
CA VAL A 182 -12.49 10.45 -48.50
C VAL A 182 -11.19 10.74 -49.25
N GLY A 183 -10.08 10.15 -48.83
CA GLY A 183 -8.75 10.32 -49.42
C GLY A 183 -8.66 9.78 -50.85
N GLY A 184 -9.32 8.68 -51.16
CA GLY A 184 -9.26 8.03 -52.47
C GLY A 184 -7.83 7.54 -52.86
N ALA A 185 -7.54 7.52 -54.16
CA ALA A 185 -6.24 7.12 -54.69
C ALA A 185 -5.47 8.29 -55.24
N ILE A 186 -4.14 8.26 -55.17
CA ILE A 186 -3.25 9.22 -55.83
C ILE A 186 -2.45 8.48 -56.92
N LYS A 187 -2.31 9.12 -58.07
CA LYS A 187 -1.43 8.62 -59.16
C LYS A 187 -0.07 9.25 -59.02
N LEU A 188 0.94 8.44 -58.74
CA LEU A 188 2.33 8.86 -58.61
C LEU A 188 3.10 8.41 -59.89
N GLU A 189 3.62 9.32 -60.65
CA GLU A 189 4.54 9.01 -61.75
C GLU A 189 5.98 8.92 -61.22
N ILE A 190 6.48 7.71 -61.08
CA ILE A 190 7.87 7.46 -60.64
C ILE A 190 8.58 6.69 -61.78
N GLY A 191 9.56 7.33 -62.40
CA GLY A 191 10.39 6.70 -63.44
C GLY A 191 9.63 6.22 -64.68
N GLY A 192 8.53 6.91 -65.07
CA GLY A 192 7.72 6.55 -66.24
C GLY A 192 6.63 5.48 -65.97
N HIS A 193 6.53 5.01 -64.74
CA HIS A 193 5.43 4.11 -64.30
C HIS A 193 4.43 4.89 -63.48
N VAL A 194 3.15 4.78 -63.82
CA VAL A 194 2.04 5.33 -63.02
C VAL A 194 1.64 4.31 -61.94
N LEU A 195 1.98 4.60 -60.70
CA LEU A 195 1.58 3.85 -59.53
C LEU A 195 0.29 4.46 -58.98
N ASP A 196 -0.79 3.68 -58.97
CA ASP A 196 -2.05 4.06 -58.32
C ASP A 196 -2.02 3.55 -56.89
N VAL A 197 -1.90 4.47 -55.93
CA VAL A 197 -1.82 4.15 -54.49
C VAL A 197 -3.18 4.41 -53.83
N PRO A 198 -4.00 3.35 -53.65
CA PRO A 198 -5.29 3.52 -52.95
C PRO A 198 -5.05 3.80 -51.46
N GLY A 199 -5.83 4.69 -50.88
CA GLY A 199 -5.74 5.02 -49.46
C GLY A 199 -4.42 5.67 -49.04
N PHE A 200 -3.76 6.41 -49.94
CA PHE A 200 -2.45 7.06 -49.71
C PHE A 200 -2.39 7.88 -48.43
N LEU A 201 -3.50 8.48 -47.99
CA LEU A 201 -3.58 9.24 -46.75
C LEU A 201 -3.45 8.35 -45.51
N VAL A 202 -3.93 7.12 -45.57
CA VAL A 202 -3.75 6.13 -44.50
C VAL A 202 -2.28 5.72 -44.42
N VAL A 203 -1.65 5.47 -45.58
CA VAL A 203 -0.20 5.15 -45.65
C VAL A 203 0.63 6.31 -45.10
N ALA A 204 0.29 7.55 -45.51
CA ALA A 204 0.95 8.75 -44.98
C ALA A 204 0.76 8.92 -43.47
N ALA A 205 -0.45 8.65 -42.95
CA ALA A 205 -0.71 8.73 -41.52
C ALA A 205 0.08 7.69 -40.72
N VAL A 206 0.15 6.45 -41.20
CA VAL A 206 0.95 5.40 -40.54
C VAL A 206 2.44 5.71 -40.60
N LEU A 207 2.95 6.15 -41.76
CA LEU A 207 4.36 6.54 -41.90
C LEU A 207 4.73 7.71 -40.99
N TYR A 208 3.88 8.73 -40.94
CA TYR A 208 4.05 9.88 -40.05
C TYR A 208 4.09 9.44 -38.59
N ALA A 209 3.14 8.59 -38.16
CA ALA A 209 3.11 8.05 -36.82
C ALA A 209 4.38 7.24 -36.47
N LEU A 210 4.87 6.44 -37.41
CA LEU A 210 6.13 5.67 -37.21
C LEU A 210 7.34 6.60 -37.03
N ILE A 211 7.44 7.68 -37.82
CA ILE A 211 8.54 8.67 -37.72
C ILE A 211 8.45 9.38 -36.35
N VAL A 212 7.28 9.90 -35.98
CA VAL A 212 7.11 10.65 -34.74
C VAL A 212 7.31 9.74 -33.51
N ASN A 213 6.67 8.57 -33.48
CA ASN A 213 6.84 7.63 -32.38
C ASN A 213 8.28 7.07 -32.30
N GLY A 214 8.95 6.85 -33.44
CA GLY A 214 10.37 6.46 -33.47
C GLY A 214 11.29 7.53 -32.91
N ALA A 215 11.07 8.81 -33.27
CA ALA A 215 11.80 9.94 -32.69
C ALA A 215 11.54 10.09 -31.19
N MET A 216 10.30 9.93 -30.76
CA MET A 216 9.92 9.97 -29.35
C MET A 216 10.56 8.82 -28.56
N LEU A 217 10.60 7.62 -29.13
CA LEU A 217 11.24 6.45 -28.53
C LEU A 217 12.76 6.66 -28.35
N ALA A 218 13.43 7.23 -29.34
CA ALA A 218 14.85 7.58 -29.25
C ALA A 218 15.14 8.58 -28.11
N VAL A 219 14.22 9.54 -27.88
CA VAL A 219 14.29 10.45 -26.73
C VAL A 219 14.02 9.69 -25.42
N ALA A 220 13.03 8.79 -25.39
CA ALA A 220 12.62 8.06 -24.20
C ALA A 220 13.71 7.12 -23.66
N PHE A 221 14.49 6.47 -24.52
CA PHE A 221 15.60 5.61 -24.09
C PHE A 221 16.65 6.32 -23.22
N ARG A 222 16.88 7.60 -23.42
CA ARG A 222 17.79 8.40 -22.59
C ARG A 222 17.10 9.03 -21.38
N PHE A 223 15.79 9.19 -21.43
CA PHE A 223 15.00 9.83 -20.38
C PHE A 223 14.91 8.96 -19.12
N ILE A 224 14.72 7.63 -19.28
CA ILE A 224 14.56 6.68 -18.18
C ILE A 224 15.76 6.70 -17.22
N PRO A 225 17.01 6.45 -17.69
CA PRO A 225 18.16 6.42 -16.76
C PRO A 225 18.46 7.78 -16.13
N LEU A 226 18.17 8.90 -16.79
CA LEU A 226 18.33 10.24 -16.20
C LEU A 226 17.29 10.50 -15.09
N THR A 227 16.06 10.03 -15.29
CA THR A 227 15.02 10.11 -14.27
C THR A 227 15.37 9.27 -13.05
N GLU A 228 15.87 8.05 -13.24
CA GLU A 228 16.33 7.17 -12.15
C GLU A 228 17.47 7.82 -11.35
N GLN A 229 18.49 8.37 -12.04
CA GLN A 229 19.60 9.06 -11.37
C GLN A 229 19.14 10.28 -10.56
N LYS A 230 18.21 11.06 -11.11
CA LYS A 230 17.62 12.21 -10.40
C LYS A 230 16.85 11.74 -9.17
N ASN A 231 15.99 10.72 -9.29
CA ASN A 231 15.20 10.17 -8.18
C ASN A 231 16.10 9.57 -7.10
N GLN A 232 17.21 8.94 -7.47
CA GLN A 232 18.20 8.44 -6.52
C GLN A 232 18.88 9.58 -5.75
N ALA A 233 19.33 10.62 -6.43
CA ALA A 233 19.93 11.79 -5.78
C ALA A 233 18.95 12.47 -4.80
N GLU A 234 17.66 12.58 -5.16
CA GLU A 234 16.63 13.10 -4.27
C GLU A 234 16.39 12.18 -3.06
N ALA A 235 16.46 10.85 -3.24
CA ALA A 235 16.32 9.90 -2.14
C ALA A 235 17.50 9.99 -1.15
N GLU A 236 18.72 10.11 -1.66
CA GLU A 236 19.94 10.30 -0.84
C GLU A 236 19.88 11.62 -0.06
N TYR A 237 19.46 12.71 -0.70
CA TYR A 237 19.29 14.01 -0.04
C TYR A 237 18.21 13.95 1.05
N ARG A 238 17.07 13.32 0.77
CA ARG A 238 15.99 13.11 1.75
C ARG A 238 16.48 12.29 2.95
N TYR A 239 17.26 11.24 2.69
CA TYR A 239 17.86 10.43 3.74
C TYR A 239 18.78 11.26 4.63
N ALA A 240 19.62 12.14 4.04
CA ALA A 240 20.49 13.03 4.79
C ALA A 240 19.69 14.01 5.70
N LEU A 241 18.60 14.60 5.17
CA LEU A 241 17.69 15.45 5.94
C LEU A 241 17.02 14.68 7.10
N THR A 242 16.60 13.44 6.85
CA THR A 242 16.00 12.58 7.87
C THR A 242 16.99 12.30 9.00
N ARG A 243 18.25 11.99 8.66
CA ARG A 243 19.32 11.78 9.66
C ARG A 243 19.55 13.01 10.54
N VAL A 244 19.54 14.20 9.96
CA VAL A 244 19.68 15.46 10.74
C VAL A 244 18.51 15.60 11.69
N ARG A 245 17.29 15.35 11.25
CA ARG A 245 16.09 15.43 12.10
C ARG A 245 16.11 14.39 13.23
N GLU A 246 16.51 13.16 12.96
CA GLU A 246 16.55 12.07 13.95
C GLU A 246 17.63 12.28 15.00
N ASN A 247 18.73 12.97 14.66
CA ASN A 247 19.84 13.25 15.55
C ASN A 247 19.94 14.73 15.94
N ALA A 248 18.82 15.49 15.83
CA ALA A 248 18.82 16.94 15.98
C ALA A 248 19.41 17.40 17.32
N GLU A 249 19.05 16.76 18.42
CA GLU A 249 19.57 17.07 19.76
C GLU A 249 21.10 16.87 19.83
N SER A 250 21.60 15.72 19.38
CA SER A 250 23.02 15.42 19.38
C SER A 250 23.83 16.39 18.52
N ILE A 251 23.31 16.71 17.31
CA ILE A 251 23.94 17.67 16.40
C ILE A 251 23.98 19.08 17.04
N ALA A 252 22.88 19.51 17.68
CA ALA A 252 22.79 20.79 18.34
C ALA A 252 23.78 20.89 19.52
N LEU A 253 23.84 19.86 20.37
CA LEU A 253 24.75 19.81 21.53
C LEU A 253 26.23 19.78 21.11
N LEU A 254 26.56 19.19 19.96
CA LEU A 254 27.92 19.16 19.41
C LEU A 254 28.28 20.43 18.60
N GLY A 255 27.34 21.35 18.40
CA GLY A 255 27.56 22.53 17.55
C GLY A 255 27.77 22.20 16.06
N GLY A 256 27.29 21.04 15.61
CA GLY A 256 27.53 20.46 14.28
C GLY A 256 26.73 21.06 13.12
N ALA A 257 25.89 22.08 13.34
CA ALA A 257 24.97 22.63 12.34
C ALA A 257 25.67 23.09 11.03
N GLY A 258 26.84 23.72 11.15
CA GLY A 258 27.63 24.16 9.98
C GLY A 258 28.11 23.00 9.12
N ALA A 259 28.66 21.96 9.74
CA ALA A 259 29.17 20.79 9.02
C ALA A 259 28.06 20.01 8.33
N GLU A 260 26.90 19.85 8.98
CA GLU A 260 25.75 19.22 8.35
C GLU A 260 25.14 20.10 7.25
N GLY A 261 25.15 21.45 7.40
CA GLY A 261 24.75 22.39 6.35
C GLY A 261 25.57 22.21 5.08
N GLU A 262 26.92 22.22 5.16
CA GLU A 262 27.80 22.00 4.01
C GLU A 262 27.58 20.62 3.33
N ARG A 263 27.25 19.60 4.13
CA ARG A 263 26.94 18.26 3.61
C ARG A 263 25.62 18.23 2.85
N LEU A 264 24.60 18.91 3.38
CA LEU A 264 23.30 19.05 2.74
C LEU A 264 23.40 19.88 1.45
N ASP A 265 24.16 20.95 1.44
CA ASP A 265 24.38 21.78 0.25
C ASP A 265 25.06 20.99 -0.87
N ARG A 266 26.08 20.18 -0.55
CA ARG A 266 26.72 19.29 -1.53
C ARG A 266 25.73 18.25 -2.07
N GLY A 267 24.90 17.65 -1.19
CA GLY A 267 23.87 16.70 -1.59
C GLY A 267 22.83 17.33 -2.51
N PHE A 268 22.38 18.56 -2.19
CA PHE A 268 21.42 19.29 -3.02
C PHE A 268 22.04 19.73 -4.34
N GLY A 269 23.33 20.11 -4.36
CA GLY A 269 24.09 20.40 -5.57
C GLY A 269 24.09 19.23 -6.56
N ALA A 270 24.20 17.99 -6.06
CA ALA A 270 24.08 16.78 -6.88
C ALA A 270 22.68 16.63 -7.50
N VAL A 271 21.60 16.89 -6.72
CA VAL A 271 20.23 16.89 -7.22
C VAL A 271 20.05 17.90 -8.35
N VAL A 272 20.53 19.15 -8.17
CA VAL A 272 20.45 20.21 -9.18
C VAL A 272 21.22 19.84 -10.46
N ALA A 273 22.39 19.22 -10.34
CA ALA A 273 23.16 18.75 -11.49
C ALA A 273 22.37 17.70 -12.31
N ARG A 274 21.80 16.70 -11.66
CA ARG A 274 20.95 15.67 -12.33
C ARG A 274 19.70 16.28 -12.95
N TRP A 275 19.12 17.27 -12.30
CA TRP A 275 17.96 17.97 -12.87
C TRP A 275 18.29 18.75 -14.14
N ARG A 276 19.50 19.34 -14.22
CA ARG A 276 19.97 20.01 -15.45
C ARG A 276 20.11 19.02 -16.62
N ASP A 277 20.64 17.81 -16.37
CA ASP A 277 20.75 16.76 -17.38
C ASP A 277 19.35 16.35 -17.89
N LEU A 278 18.40 16.16 -16.97
CA LEU A 278 17.02 15.81 -17.29
C LEU A 278 16.31 16.94 -18.07
N MET A 279 16.56 18.21 -17.72
CA MET A 279 15.99 19.37 -18.42
C MET A 279 16.38 19.38 -19.91
N GLY A 280 17.63 19.08 -20.23
CA GLY A 280 18.08 18.96 -21.62
C GLY A 280 17.31 17.90 -22.42
N GLN A 281 16.95 16.80 -21.75
CA GLN A 281 16.16 15.73 -22.38
C GLN A 281 14.68 16.13 -22.54
N HIS A 282 14.12 16.83 -21.56
CA HIS A 282 12.77 17.40 -21.67
C HIS A 282 12.65 18.37 -22.85
N MET A 283 13.65 19.25 -23.06
CA MET A 283 13.64 20.17 -24.21
C MET A 283 13.59 19.41 -25.54
N ARG A 284 14.37 18.32 -25.69
CA ARG A 284 14.32 17.46 -26.89
C ARG A 284 12.94 16.81 -27.08
N ALA A 285 12.33 16.31 -25.99
CA ALA A 285 10.98 15.74 -26.05
C ALA A 285 9.95 16.77 -26.50
N VAL A 286 10.02 18.01 -25.97
CA VAL A 286 9.12 19.11 -26.34
C VAL A 286 9.27 19.48 -27.82
N ILE A 287 10.50 19.54 -28.35
CA ILE A 287 10.75 19.83 -29.79
C ILE A 287 10.05 18.78 -30.67
N VAL A 288 10.21 17.49 -30.35
CA VAL A 288 9.56 16.41 -31.11
C VAL A 288 8.05 16.50 -30.99
N GLN A 289 7.51 16.67 -29.78
CA GLN A 289 6.07 16.68 -29.51
C GLN A 289 5.38 17.89 -30.14
N GLN A 290 5.87 19.09 -29.89
CA GLN A 290 5.26 20.32 -30.41
C GLN A 290 5.51 20.47 -31.93
N GLY A 291 6.69 20.10 -32.41
CA GLY A 291 6.98 20.09 -33.84
C GLY A 291 6.06 19.15 -34.62
N SER A 292 5.87 17.93 -34.12
CA SER A 292 4.94 16.98 -34.74
C SER A 292 3.49 17.45 -34.68
N ALA A 293 3.04 18.04 -33.56
CA ALA A 293 1.67 18.53 -33.43
C ALA A 293 1.36 19.65 -34.47
N GLN A 294 2.28 20.57 -34.71
CA GLN A 294 2.12 21.61 -35.72
C GLN A 294 2.14 21.05 -37.15
N LEU A 295 3.05 20.14 -37.44
CA LEU A 295 3.13 19.50 -38.75
C LEU A 295 1.90 18.60 -39.05
N CYS A 296 1.34 17.98 -38.03
CA CYS A 296 0.17 17.10 -38.16
C CYS A 296 -1.04 17.80 -38.79
N GLY A 297 -1.27 19.08 -38.53
CA GLY A 297 -2.35 19.86 -39.14
C GLY A 297 -2.08 20.25 -40.59
N VAL A 298 -0.83 20.43 -41.00
CA VAL A 298 -0.43 20.96 -42.31
C VAL A 298 -0.18 19.83 -43.32
N VAL A 299 0.48 18.74 -42.91
CA VAL A 299 0.88 17.63 -43.82
C VAL A 299 -0.32 17.07 -44.62
N PRO A 300 -1.48 16.73 -44.05
CA PRO A 300 -2.59 16.21 -44.83
C PRO A 300 -3.15 17.23 -45.84
N ILE A 301 -3.13 18.52 -45.50
CA ILE A 301 -3.55 19.60 -46.43
C ILE A 301 -2.61 19.62 -47.63
N LEU A 302 -1.29 19.64 -47.41
CA LEU A 302 -0.30 19.63 -48.49
C LEU A 302 -0.43 18.42 -49.41
N LEU A 303 -0.68 17.24 -48.83
CA LEU A 303 -0.89 16.02 -49.59
C LEU A 303 -2.17 16.01 -50.44
N CYS A 304 -3.18 16.78 -50.04
CA CYS A 304 -4.47 16.91 -50.74
C CYS A 304 -4.46 18.02 -51.78
N LEU A 305 -3.51 18.98 -51.77
CA LEU A 305 -3.46 20.11 -52.68
C LEU A 305 -3.56 19.75 -54.19
N PRO A 306 -2.82 18.76 -54.73
CA PRO A 306 -2.95 18.39 -56.13
C PRO A 306 -4.36 18.05 -56.52
N ARG A 307 -5.08 17.26 -55.69
CA ARG A 307 -6.45 16.85 -55.96
C ARG A 307 -7.48 17.97 -55.78
N TYR A 308 -7.15 18.97 -55.01
CA TYR A 308 -7.98 20.18 -54.89
C TYR A 308 -7.90 21.00 -56.14
N PHE A 309 -6.68 21.23 -56.67
CA PHE A 309 -6.48 22.01 -57.92
C PHE A 309 -7.00 21.27 -59.16
N ASP A 310 -7.00 19.94 -59.15
CA ASP A 310 -7.62 19.13 -60.20
C ASP A 310 -9.14 19.10 -60.13
N GLY A 311 -9.77 19.73 -59.13
CA GLY A 311 -11.20 19.75 -58.91
C GLY A 311 -11.82 18.43 -58.42
N SER A 312 -10.97 17.41 -58.12
CA SER A 312 -11.43 16.09 -57.66
C SER A 312 -11.75 16.05 -56.18
N MET A 313 -11.40 17.10 -55.41
CA MET A 313 -11.62 17.19 -53.96
C MET A 313 -12.09 18.61 -53.59
N SER A 314 -13.14 18.67 -52.75
CA SER A 314 -13.66 19.95 -52.23
C SER A 314 -12.85 20.46 -51.05
N LEU A 315 -12.98 21.79 -50.73
CA LEU A 315 -12.35 22.40 -49.58
C LEU A 315 -12.79 21.70 -48.26
N GLY A 316 -14.08 21.41 -48.13
CA GLY A 316 -14.60 20.69 -46.96
C GLY A 316 -14.04 19.30 -46.82
N SER A 317 -13.83 18.59 -47.93
CA SER A 317 -13.18 17.25 -47.90
C SER A 317 -11.72 17.34 -47.41
N ILE A 318 -10.96 18.38 -47.79
CA ILE A 318 -9.59 18.62 -47.28
C ILE A 318 -9.62 18.83 -45.75
N MET A 319 -10.53 19.69 -45.27
CA MET A 319 -10.66 19.98 -43.84
C MET A 319 -11.14 18.75 -43.04
N GLN A 320 -12.01 17.94 -43.63
CA GLN A 320 -12.43 16.67 -43.07
C GLN A 320 -11.24 15.70 -42.94
N VAL A 321 -10.43 15.57 -43.95
CA VAL A 321 -9.21 14.72 -43.97
C VAL A 321 -8.19 15.23 -42.96
N ALA A 322 -7.93 16.55 -42.89
CA ALA A 322 -6.98 17.14 -41.95
C ALA A 322 -7.38 16.85 -40.49
N SER A 323 -8.69 17.02 -40.18
CA SER A 323 -9.24 16.67 -38.88
C SER A 323 -9.12 15.16 -38.58
N ALA A 324 -9.49 14.30 -39.54
CA ALA A 324 -9.39 12.86 -39.38
C ALA A 324 -7.95 12.37 -39.20
N PHE A 325 -6.99 12.95 -39.96
CA PHE A 325 -5.57 12.66 -39.83
C PHE A 325 -5.04 12.97 -38.43
N THR A 326 -5.39 14.13 -37.89
CA THR A 326 -5.00 14.55 -36.54
C THR A 326 -5.54 13.57 -35.47
N ILE A 327 -6.80 13.14 -35.60
CA ILE A 327 -7.40 12.15 -34.68
C ILE A 327 -6.68 10.81 -34.77
N VAL A 328 -6.35 10.34 -35.98
CA VAL A 328 -5.60 9.10 -36.17
C VAL A 328 -4.20 9.20 -35.55
N GLN A 329 -3.52 10.34 -35.71
CA GLN A 329 -2.20 10.55 -35.12
C GLN A 329 -2.23 10.48 -33.59
N HIS A 330 -3.18 11.17 -32.94
CA HIS A 330 -3.34 11.08 -31.50
C HIS A 330 -3.65 9.64 -31.04
N ALA A 331 -4.46 8.92 -31.79
CA ALA A 331 -4.78 7.52 -31.47
C ALA A 331 -3.57 6.59 -31.59
N LEU A 332 -2.75 6.75 -32.65
CA LEU A 332 -1.54 5.94 -32.86
C LEU A 332 -0.39 6.32 -31.91
N SER A 333 -0.33 7.56 -31.42
CA SER A 333 0.67 8.02 -30.46
C SER A 333 0.26 7.75 -29.01
N TRP A 334 -0.99 7.39 -28.76
CA TRP A 334 -1.55 7.23 -27.41
C TRP A 334 -0.72 6.26 -26.53
N PHE A 335 -0.23 5.16 -27.07
CA PHE A 335 0.56 4.19 -26.31
C PHE A 335 1.91 4.81 -25.86
N MET A 336 2.57 5.55 -26.75
CA MET A 336 3.84 6.22 -26.43
C MET A 336 3.67 7.31 -25.38
N GLU A 337 2.54 7.99 -25.35
CA GLU A 337 2.23 9.02 -24.35
C GLU A 337 1.95 8.43 -22.97
N ASN A 338 1.47 7.16 -22.90
CA ASN A 338 1.04 6.53 -21.68
C ASN A 338 1.93 5.39 -21.16
N TYR A 339 3.05 5.04 -21.85
CA TYR A 339 3.86 3.87 -21.48
C TYR A 339 4.51 4.02 -20.09
N THR A 340 4.93 5.22 -19.69
CA THR A 340 5.51 5.49 -18.37
C THR A 340 4.49 5.24 -17.27
N ARG A 341 3.24 5.70 -17.48
CA ARG A 341 2.12 5.45 -16.56
C ARG A 341 1.81 3.96 -16.43
N LEU A 342 1.92 3.19 -17.52
CA LEU A 342 1.76 1.74 -17.51
C LEU A 342 2.88 1.05 -16.71
N ALA A 343 4.12 1.55 -16.82
CA ALA A 343 5.25 1.05 -16.04
C ALA A 343 5.05 1.31 -14.53
N ASP A 344 4.63 2.53 -14.16
CA ASP A 344 4.34 2.91 -12.77
C ASP A 344 3.20 2.06 -12.19
N TRP A 345 2.13 1.86 -12.97
CA TRP A 345 1.04 0.96 -12.59
C TRP A 345 1.52 -0.47 -12.35
N THR A 346 2.31 -1.00 -13.29
CA THR A 346 2.83 -2.38 -13.17
C THR A 346 3.69 -2.55 -11.91
N ALA A 347 4.54 -1.57 -11.61
CA ALA A 347 5.37 -1.58 -10.41
C ALA A 347 4.51 -1.54 -9.14
N SER A 348 3.54 -0.63 -9.05
CA SER A 348 2.64 -0.49 -7.89
C SER A 348 1.75 -1.72 -7.72
N ALA A 349 1.17 -2.24 -8.80
CA ALA A 349 0.37 -3.46 -8.78
C ALA A 349 1.17 -4.70 -8.31
N ARG A 350 2.45 -4.82 -8.72
CA ARG A 350 3.36 -5.88 -8.24
C ARG A 350 3.66 -5.75 -6.74
N ARG A 351 3.86 -4.53 -6.23
CA ARG A 351 4.11 -4.29 -4.79
C ARG A 351 2.89 -4.62 -3.94
N VAL A 352 1.69 -4.20 -4.37
CA VAL A 352 0.43 -4.59 -3.71
C VAL A 352 0.23 -6.11 -3.78
N GLY A 353 0.50 -6.72 -4.94
CA GLY A 353 0.44 -8.17 -5.11
C GLY A 353 1.41 -8.93 -4.20
N ALA A 354 2.62 -8.38 -3.96
CA ALA A 354 3.57 -8.96 -3.00
C ALA A 354 3.03 -8.94 -1.57
N LEU A 355 2.40 -7.82 -1.14
CA LEU A 355 1.74 -7.74 0.16
C LEU A 355 0.59 -8.75 0.27
N MET A 356 -0.22 -8.90 -0.78
CA MET A 356 -1.31 -9.88 -0.80
C MET A 356 -0.80 -11.31 -0.70
N LEU A 357 0.30 -11.65 -1.37
CA LEU A 357 0.93 -12.98 -1.29
C LEU A 357 1.45 -13.27 0.12
N ALA A 358 2.13 -12.31 0.76
CA ALA A 358 2.61 -12.46 2.12
C ALA A 358 1.45 -12.67 3.13
N ILE A 359 0.31 -11.99 2.92
CA ILE A 359 -0.91 -12.25 3.70
C ILE A 359 -1.47 -13.65 3.42
N ASP A 360 -1.50 -14.11 2.15
CA ASP A 360 -1.95 -15.46 1.78
C ASP A 360 -1.09 -16.55 2.43
N GLU A 361 0.23 -16.35 2.50
CA GLU A 361 1.17 -17.26 3.17
C GLU A 361 0.87 -17.36 4.67
N LEU A 362 0.65 -16.24 5.34
CA LEU A 362 0.24 -16.25 6.76
C LEU A 362 -1.14 -16.92 6.97
N GLU A 363 -2.09 -16.73 6.06
CA GLU A 363 -3.38 -17.44 6.11
C GLU A 363 -3.23 -18.94 5.92
N ALA A 364 -2.28 -19.37 5.10
CA ALA A 364 -1.97 -20.79 4.94
C ALA A 364 -1.38 -21.40 6.22
N VAL A 365 -0.51 -20.66 6.92
CA VAL A 365 0.01 -21.05 8.24
C VAL A 365 -1.13 -21.14 9.25
N GLU A 366 -1.96 -20.12 9.35
CA GLU A 366 -3.09 -20.06 10.29
C GLU A 366 -4.12 -21.17 10.06
N SER A 367 -4.30 -21.59 8.81
CA SER A 367 -5.19 -22.72 8.44
C SER A 367 -4.58 -24.11 8.66
N GLY A 368 -3.37 -24.21 9.26
CA GLY A 368 -2.70 -25.47 9.57
C GLY A 368 -2.11 -26.21 8.35
N ARG A 369 -1.97 -25.53 7.21
CA ARG A 369 -1.34 -26.09 6.01
C ARG A 369 0.19 -26.21 6.11
N THR A 370 0.78 -25.47 7.03
CA THR A 370 2.22 -25.49 7.36
C THR A 370 2.39 -25.70 8.86
N PRO A 371 3.53 -26.25 9.31
CA PRO A 371 3.79 -26.45 10.74
C PRO A 371 3.68 -25.12 11.50
N CYS A 372 2.80 -25.07 12.47
CA CYS A 372 2.55 -23.91 13.33
C CYS A 372 2.33 -24.38 14.77
N ILE A 373 2.43 -23.44 15.71
CA ILE A 373 2.06 -23.68 17.09
C ILE A 373 0.54 -23.78 17.17
N ALA A 374 0.03 -24.94 17.59
CA ALA A 374 -1.42 -25.16 17.72
C ALA A 374 -1.96 -24.47 18.97
N HIS A 375 -2.86 -23.51 18.80
CA HIS A 375 -3.58 -22.90 19.92
C HIS A 375 -4.91 -23.64 20.12
N ARG A 376 -5.14 -24.09 21.37
CA ARG A 376 -6.36 -24.81 21.76
C ARG A 376 -7.00 -24.14 22.97
N GLU A 377 -8.30 -24.26 23.07
CA GLU A 377 -9.06 -23.86 24.24
C GLU A 377 -9.61 -25.13 24.92
N ASP A 378 -9.20 -25.38 26.18
CA ASP A 378 -9.63 -26.54 26.95
C ASP A 378 -9.89 -26.13 28.43
N GLY A 379 -10.85 -26.76 29.07
CA GLY A 379 -11.59 -26.21 30.22
C GLY A 379 -10.88 -26.14 31.57
N GLN A 380 -9.69 -26.69 31.82
CA GLN A 380 -9.21 -26.92 33.20
C GLN A 380 -7.92 -26.23 33.63
N VAL A 381 -7.05 -25.82 32.72
CA VAL A 381 -5.71 -25.26 33.04
C VAL A 381 -5.61 -23.84 32.53
N ALA A 382 -5.05 -22.92 33.33
CA ALA A 382 -4.92 -21.54 32.89
C ALA A 382 -4.06 -21.43 31.60
N LEU A 383 -2.91 -22.17 31.60
CA LEU A 383 -2.03 -22.26 30.44
C LEU A 383 -1.28 -23.59 30.48
N HIS A 384 -1.25 -24.30 29.36
CA HIS A 384 -0.45 -25.52 29.20
C HIS A 384 0.31 -25.51 27.88
N LEU A 385 1.63 -25.57 27.96
CA LEU A 385 2.56 -25.70 26.83
C LEU A 385 2.95 -27.17 26.72
N ARG A 386 2.75 -27.78 25.54
CA ARG A 386 3.12 -29.16 25.27
C ARG A 386 4.06 -29.21 24.07
N ASP A 387 5.30 -29.54 24.34
CA ASP A 387 6.39 -29.67 23.38
C ASP A 387 6.50 -28.47 22.42
N VAL A 388 6.34 -27.28 22.99
CA VAL A 388 6.31 -26.04 22.21
C VAL A 388 7.70 -25.72 21.68
N VAL A 389 7.79 -25.58 20.37
CA VAL A 389 8.96 -25.08 19.66
C VAL A 389 8.60 -23.72 19.07
N VAL A 390 9.35 -22.69 19.41
CA VAL A 390 9.26 -21.36 18.81
C VAL A 390 10.40 -21.23 17.82
N ALA A 391 10.12 -21.01 16.54
CA ALA A 391 11.12 -20.94 15.49
C ALA A 391 11.04 -19.64 14.68
N LEU A 392 12.08 -19.30 13.95
CA LEU A 392 12.05 -18.28 12.90
C LEU A 392 11.35 -18.82 11.65
N GLU A 393 11.02 -17.95 10.69
CA GLU A 393 10.44 -18.30 9.39
C GLU A 393 11.26 -19.38 8.64
N ASN A 394 12.58 -19.32 8.74
CA ASN A 394 13.50 -20.27 8.12
C ASN A 394 13.61 -21.61 8.86
N GLY A 395 12.79 -21.83 9.89
CA GLY A 395 12.78 -23.05 10.71
C GLY A 395 13.86 -23.10 11.80
N THR A 396 14.70 -22.07 11.96
CA THR A 396 15.71 -22.02 13.03
C THR A 396 15.01 -21.91 14.39
N PRO A 397 15.20 -22.85 15.32
CA PRO A 397 14.53 -22.80 16.61
C PRO A 397 15.12 -21.72 17.53
N ILE A 398 14.24 -20.94 18.13
CA ILE A 398 14.55 -19.96 19.18
C ILE A 398 14.41 -20.62 20.55
N VAL A 399 13.27 -21.30 20.78
CA VAL A 399 12.97 -22.07 21.99
C VAL A 399 12.55 -23.47 21.57
N ARG A 400 13.01 -24.50 22.27
CA ARG A 400 12.73 -25.90 21.94
C ARG A 400 12.13 -26.64 23.13
N GLY A 401 11.12 -27.45 22.83
CA GLY A 401 10.54 -28.42 23.74
C GLY A 401 10.03 -27.84 25.06
N ALA A 402 9.43 -26.65 25.01
CA ALA A 402 8.88 -26.05 26.21
C ALA A 402 7.66 -26.87 26.67
N ASN A 403 7.76 -27.48 27.85
CA ASN A 403 6.70 -28.21 28.51
C ASN A 403 6.45 -27.57 29.87
N VAL A 404 5.34 -26.82 30.00
CA VAL A 404 4.96 -26.06 31.20
C VAL A 404 3.46 -26.11 31.39
N SER A 405 3.05 -26.37 32.62
CA SER A 405 1.64 -26.20 33.02
C SER A 405 1.56 -25.13 34.09
N VAL A 406 0.69 -24.13 33.88
CA VAL A 406 0.47 -23.03 34.82
C VAL A 406 -0.96 -23.12 35.34
N GLY A 407 -1.09 -23.21 36.66
CA GLY A 407 -2.37 -23.27 37.36
C GLY A 407 -3.13 -21.94 37.32
N ALA A 408 -4.42 -21.97 37.61
CA ALA A 408 -5.20 -20.75 37.78
C ALA A 408 -4.77 -20.03 39.07
N GLY A 409 -4.50 -18.71 38.95
CA GLY A 409 -4.01 -17.88 40.06
C GLY A 409 -2.52 -18.07 40.39
N GLU A 410 -1.78 -18.91 39.66
CA GLU A 410 -0.34 -19.11 39.84
C GLU A 410 0.46 -17.94 39.26
N HIS A 411 1.50 -17.51 39.97
CA HIS A 411 2.41 -16.47 39.52
C HIS A 411 3.76 -17.09 39.11
N VAL A 412 4.10 -17.03 37.83
CA VAL A 412 5.28 -17.65 37.24
C VAL A 412 6.26 -16.62 36.70
N LEU A 413 7.52 -16.68 37.13
CA LEU A 413 8.60 -15.82 36.61
C LEU A 413 9.41 -16.58 35.57
N ILE A 414 9.53 -16.05 34.38
CA ILE A 414 10.42 -16.53 33.30
C ILE A 414 11.71 -15.71 33.35
N ALA A 415 12.80 -16.36 33.77
CA ALA A 415 14.14 -15.78 33.91
C ALA A 415 15.12 -16.38 32.90
N GLY A 416 16.22 -15.69 32.64
CA GLY A 416 17.31 -16.14 31.76
C GLY A 416 18.01 -14.93 31.11
N ASP A 417 19.11 -15.20 30.42
CA ASP A 417 19.94 -14.16 29.80
C ASP A 417 19.19 -13.35 28.74
N SER A 418 19.72 -12.15 28.43
CA SER A 418 19.18 -11.34 27.34
C SER A 418 19.33 -12.08 26.00
N GLY A 419 18.28 -12.05 25.16
CA GLY A 419 18.28 -12.72 23.86
C GLY A 419 18.12 -14.25 23.89
N CYS A 420 17.80 -14.88 25.03
CA CYS A 420 17.52 -16.33 25.09
C CYS A 420 16.10 -16.72 24.63
N GLY A 421 15.26 -15.80 24.14
CA GLY A 421 13.94 -16.13 23.57
C GLY A 421 12.76 -15.98 24.52
N LYS A 422 12.90 -15.36 25.70
CA LYS A 422 11.80 -15.13 26.67
C LYS A 422 10.61 -14.41 26.05
N SER A 423 10.86 -13.25 25.45
CA SER A 423 9.81 -12.45 24.79
C SER A 423 9.19 -13.17 23.59
N SER A 424 9.97 -14.00 22.85
CA SER A 424 9.44 -14.82 21.77
C SER A 424 8.47 -15.89 22.30
N LEU A 425 8.77 -16.50 23.45
CA LEU A 425 7.87 -17.46 24.10
C LEU A 425 6.58 -16.76 24.57
N VAL A 426 6.66 -15.56 25.17
CA VAL A 426 5.47 -14.78 25.56
C VAL A 426 4.63 -14.41 24.34
N ARG A 427 5.26 -14.01 23.24
CA ARG A 427 4.54 -13.71 21.98
C ARG A 427 3.87 -14.96 21.40
N ALA A 428 4.50 -16.13 21.53
CA ALA A 428 3.89 -17.40 21.15
C ALA A 428 2.68 -17.71 22.05
N ILE A 429 2.78 -17.53 23.36
CA ILE A 429 1.65 -17.65 24.29
C ILE A 429 0.52 -16.71 23.92
N ALA A 430 0.82 -15.48 23.50
CA ALA A 430 -0.15 -14.49 23.03
C ALA A 430 -0.82 -14.82 21.68
N GLY A 431 -0.31 -15.83 20.94
CA GLY A 431 -0.77 -16.15 19.59
C GLY A 431 -0.23 -15.21 18.51
N CYS A 432 0.77 -14.39 18.84
CA CYS A 432 1.40 -13.44 17.93
C CYS A 432 2.60 -14.01 17.17
N TRP A 433 3.00 -15.26 17.46
CA TRP A 433 4.14 -15.91 16.80
C TRP A 433 3.67 -17.08 15.93
N PRO A 434 3.87 -17.02 14.59
CA PRO A 434 3.24 -17.98 13.68
C PRO A 434 4.03 -19.28 13.49
N TRP A 435 5.39 -19.28 13.66
CA TRP A 435 6.23 -20.42 13.30
C TRP A 435 6.66 -21.24 14.49
N GLY A 436 6.63 -22.55 14.31
CA GLY A 436 7.07 -23.50 15.32
C GLY A 436 6.30 -24.79 15.30
N GLY A 437 6.16 -25.42 16.47
CA GLY A 437 5.45 -26.68 16.65
C GLY A 437 4.94 -26.84 18.08
N GLY A 438 4.30 -27.97 18.33
CA GLY A 438 3.68 -28.24 19.63
C GLY A 438 2.32 -27.58 19.80
N SER A 439 1.82 -27.53 21.03
CA SER A 439 0.52 -26.93 21.33
C SER A 439 0.53 -26.07 22.58
N ILE A 440 -0.21 -24.97 22.52
CA ILE A 440 -0.49 -24.08 23.64
C ILE A 440 -1.99 -24.16 23.91
N THR A 441 -2.35 -24.71 25.08
CA THR A 441 -3.74 -24.83 25.52
C THR A 441 -4.02 -23.78 26.57
N ARG A 442 -5.15 -23.06 26.42
CA ARG A 442 -5.65 -22.04 27.35
C ARG A 442 -7.03 -22.44 27.84
N ALA A 443 -7.38 -22.03 29.04
CA ALA A 443 -8.72 -22.26 29.54
C ALA A 443 -9.77 -21.51 28.68
N ALA A 444 -10.82 -22.20 28.29
CA ALA A 444 -11.86 -21.64 27.43
C ALA A 444 -12.55 -20.42 28.09
N GLY A 445 -12.80 -19.39 27.27
CA GLY A 445 -13.46 -18.15 27.69
C GLY A 445 -12.63 -17.22 28.57
N ARG A 446 -11.40 -17.58 28.96
CA ARG A 446 -10.55 -16.72 29.78
C ARG A 446 -9.81 -15.68 28.91
N ARG A 447 -9.79 -14.45 29.42
CA ARG A 447 -9.13 -13.33 28.74
C ARG A 447 -7.65 -13.29 29.07
N VAL A 448 -6.81 -13.36 28.03
CA VAL A 448 -5.35 -13.21 28.15
C VAL A 448 -4.98 -11.79 27.74
N GLN A 449 -4.25 -11.09 28.57
CA GLN A 449 -3.72 -9.76 28.24
C GLN A 449 -2.19 -9.73 28.39
N VAL A 450 -1.51 -9.28 27.35
CA VAL A 450 -0.05 -9.09 27.37
C VAL A 450 0.25 -7.62 27.56
N VAL A 451 1.13 -7.32 28.50
CA VAL A 451 1.70 -5.98 28.69
C VAL A 451 3.12 -6.00 28.11
N PRO A 452 3.33 -5.34 26.97
CA PRO A 452 4.64 -5.32 26.32
C PRO A 452 5.61 -4.39 27.05
N GLN A 453 6.89 -4.56 26.79
CA GLN A 453 7.98 -3.73 27.34
C GLN A 453 7.78 -2.23 27.00
N ARG A 454 7.32 -1.93 25.78
CA ARG A 454 6.96 -0.57 25.34
C ARG A 454 5.45 -0.51 25.12
N PRO A 455 4.70 0.13 26.02
CA PRO A 455 3.25 0.23 25.89
C PRO A 455 2.84 1.12 24.72
N TYR A 456 1.88 0.67 23.95
CA TYR A 456 1.25 1.49 22.93
C TYR A 456 0.23 2.44 23.54
N VAL A 457 0.31 3.71 23.16
CA VAL A 457 -0.65 4.75 23.54
C VAL A 457 -1.28 5.31 22.27
N PRO A 458 -2.60 5.10 22.04
CA PRO A 458 -3.29 5.62 20.88
C PRO A 458 -3.34 7.16 20.90
N PHE A 459 -3.37 7.75 19.71
CA PHE A 459 -3.72 9.16 19.55
C PHE A 459 -5.21 9.35 19.84
N GLY A 460 -5.58 10.36 20.60
CA GLY A 460 -6.96 10.66 20.95
C GLY A 460 -7.10 11.19 22.37
N THR A 461 -8.21 10.85 23.02
CA THR A 461 -8.46 11.21 24.42
C THR A 461 -7.69 10.30 25.37
N LEU A 462 -7.42 10.79 26.61
CA LEU A 462 -6.85 9.92 27.64
C LEU A 462 -7.84 8.78 28.01
N ARG A 463 -9.12 9.05 27.91
CA ARG A 463 -10.19 8.03 28.04
C ARG A 463 -9.95 6.87 27.08
N ASP A 464 -9.75 7.15 25.77
CA ASP A 464 -9.45 6.13 24.76
C ASP A 464 -8.15 5.40 25.08
N ALA A 465 -7.15 6.15 25.57
CA ALA A 465 -5.87 5.55 25.94
C ALA A 465 -5.99 4.58 27.12
N VAL A 466 -6.82 4.87 28.14
CA VAL A 466 -7.03 3.99 29.29
C VAL A 466 -7.90 2.77 28.94
N THR A 467 -8.91 2.94 28.08
CA THR A 467 -9.83 1.86 27.72
C THR A 467 -9.29 0.92 26.64
N TYR A 468 -8.26 1.33 25.89
CA TYR A 468 -7.68 0.50 24.83
C TYR A 468 -7.32 -0.93 25.33
N PRO A 469 -7.63 -2.01 24.56
CA PRO A 469 -8.09 -2.05 23.17
C PRO A 469 -9.63 -1.98 22.97
N TRP A 470 -10.43 -1.83 24.01
CA TRP A 470 -11.88 -1.73 23.88
C TRP A 470 -12.34 -0.29 23.70
N GLN A 471 -13.59 -0.13 23.31
CA GLN A 471 -14.17 1.21 23.16
C GLN A 471 -14.49 1.81 24.53
N ALA A 472 -14.27 3.12 24.67
CA ALA A 472 -14.58 3.88 25.89
C ALA A 472 -16.08 4.00 26.19
N ALA A 473 -16.95 3.66 25.24
CA ALA A 473 -18.39 3.77 25.39
C ALA A 473 -18.91 2.84 26.52
N GLY A 474 -19.54 3.44 27.51
CA GLY A 474 -20.14 2.71 28.64
C GLY A 474 -19.27 2.59 29.89
N VAL A 475 -18.02 3.08 29.89
CA VAL A 475 -17.20 3.11 31.12
C VAL A 475 -17.42 4.44 31.86
N ALA A 476 -17.81 4.36 33.13
CA ALA A 476 -18.07 5.54 33.97
C ALA A 476 -16.80 6.35 34.20
N HIS A 477 -16.93 7.69 34.27
CA HIS A 477 -15.81 8.60 34.51
C HIS A 477 -15.10 8.30 35.83
N GLU A 478 -15.89 7.97 36.87
CA GLU A 478 -15.42 7.63 38.21
C GLU A 478 -14.52 6.39 38.19
N GLU A 479 -14.88 5.37 37.43
CA GLU A 479 -14.09 4.14 37.30
C GLU A 479 -12.74 4.39 36.58
N LEU A 480 -12.74 5.19 35.52
CA LEU A 480 -11.52 5.59 34.84
C LEU A 480 -10.60 6.41 35.76
N SER A 481 -11.18 7.36 36.50
CA SER A 481 -10.43 8.16 37.45
C SER A 481 -9.86 7.29 38.57
N ARG A 482 -10.63 6.32 39.08
CA ARG A 482 -10.22 5.38 40.14
C ARG A 482 -9.00 4.56 39.69
N VAL A 483 -9.03 3.96 38.50
CA VAL A 483 -7.92 3.13 38.04
C VAL A 483 -6.66 3.96 37.74
N LEU A 484 -6.81 5.21 37.27
CA LEU A 484 -5.67 6.14 37.11
C LEU A 484 -5.04 6.50 38.45
N VAL A 485 -5.83 6.81 39.46
CA VAL A 485 -5.32 7.13 40.81
C VAL A 485 -4.61 5.91 41.42
N LEU A 486 -5.19 4.72 41.32
CA LEU A 486 -4.56 3.50 41.80
C LEU A 486 -3.23 3.19 41.10
N ALA A 487 -3.14 3.46 39.81
CA ALA A 487 -1.90 3.26 39.05
C ALA A 487 -0.86 4.39 39.25
N GLY A 488 -1.14 5.40 40.09
CA GLY A 488 -0.26 6.54 40.34
C GLY A 488 -0.24 7.58 39.21
N LEU A 489 -1.35 7.71 38.48
CA LEU A 489 -1.59 8.67 37.39
C LEU A 489 -2.71 9.66 37.73
N GLY A 490 -2.98 9.88 39.01
CA GLY A 490 -4.07 10.73 39.50
C GLY A 490 -4.02 12.17 38.98
N GLN A 491 -2.81 12.71 38.70
CA GLN A 491 -2.63 14.04 38.11
C GLN A 491 -3.31 14.21 36.75
N PHE A 492 -3.60 13.12 36.04
CA PHE A 492 -4.25 13.14 34.73
C PHE A 492 -5.77 12.84 34.79
N ALA A 493 -6.31 12.49 35.96
CA ALA A 493 -7.72 12.10 36.12
C ALA A 493 -8.71 13.17 35.61
N ASN A 494 -8.39 14.45 35.80
CA ASN A 494 -9.22 15.58 35.33
C ASN A 494 -9.05 15.88 33.82
N ARG A 495 -8.21 15.13 33.11
CA ARG A 495 -7.89 15.34 31.69
C ARG A 495 -8.33 14.18 30.79
N LEU A 496 -9.28 13.35 31.28
CA LEU A 496 -9.74 12.16 30.57
C LEU A 496 -10.24 12.45 29.16
N ASP A 497 -10.98 13.54 28.96
CA ASP A 497 -11.56 13.88 27.66
C ASP A 497 -10.68 14.84 26.83
N HIS A 498 -9.45 15.14 27.32
CA HIS A 498 -8.49 15.96 26.59
C HIS A 498 -7.83 15.15 25.47
N VAL A 499 -7.89 15.70 24.23
CA VAL A 499 -7.24 15.12 23.04
C VAL A 499 -5.80 15.62 22.98
N ALA A 500 -4.85 14.71 22.98
CA ALA A 500 -3.41 15.03 22.87
C ALA A 500 -2.62 13.84 22.30
N ALA A 501 -1.36 14.11 21.94
CA ALA A 501 -0.37 13.08 21.63
C ALA A 501 0.19 12.49 22.94
N TRP A 502 -0.64 11.72 23.64
CA TRP A 502 -0.32 11.17 24.95
C TRP A 502 0.94 10.29 24.95
N ASP A 503 1.27 9.68 23.82
CA ASP A 503 2.51 8.92 23.61
C ASP A 503 3.78 9.75 23.78
N ARG A 504 3.70 11.08 23.51
CA ARG A 504 4.80 12.04 23.68
C ARG A 504 4.71 12.82 25.00
N THR A 505 3.51 12.90 25.57
CA THR A 505 3.25 13.64 26.80
C THR A 505 3.64 12.84 28.05
N LEU A 506 3.39 11.52 28.00
CA LEU A 506 3.70 10.61 29.10
C LEU A 506 5.15 10.13 29.03
N SER A 507 5.85 10.18 30.16
CA SER A 507 7.15 9.49 30.33
C SER A 507 7.00 7.97 30.19
N GLU A 508 8.10 7.26 29.93
CA GLU A 508 8.07 5.79 29.79
C GLU A 508 7.53 5.09 31.05
N GLY A 509 7.85 5.61 32.26
CA GLY A 509 7.29 5.10 33.51
C GLY A 509 5.77 5.33 33.64
N GLU A 510 5.27 6.50 33.21
CA GLU A 510 3.82 6.78 33.18
C GLU A 510 3.08 5.94 32.14
N LYS A 511 3.71 5.64 30.99
CA LYS A 511 3.14 4.68 30.02
C LYS A 511 3.03 3.27 30.59
N GLN A 512 4.03 2.81 31.35
CA GLN A 512 3.96 1.53 32.06
C GLN A 512 2.85 1.54 33.11
N ARG A 513 2.71 2.61 33.90
CA ARG A 513 1.59 2.79 34.86
C ARG A 513 0.22 2.82 34.14
N LEU A 514 0.13 3.43 32.95
CA LEU A 514 -1.09 3.42 32.14
C LEU A 514 -1.47 1.98 31.73
N SER A 515 -0.50 1.14 31.41
CA SER A 515 -0.75 -0.28 31.09
C SER A 515 -1.29 -1.06 32.28
N ILE A 516 -0.82 -0.74 33.49
CA ILE A 516 -1.38 -1.30 34.72
C ILE A 516 -2.80 -0.79 34.97
N ALA A 517 -3.09 0.50 34.74
CA ALA A 517 -4.45 1.04 34.81
C ALA A 517 -5.42 0.26 33.86
N ARG A 518 -4.94 -0.10 32.66
CA ARG A 518 -5.70 -0.97 31.73
C ARG A 518 -5.96 -2.35 32.31
N LEU A 519 -4.98 -2.99 32.96
CA LEU A 519 -5.17 -4.29 33.60
C LEU A 519 -6.24 -4.21 34.70
N LEU A 520 -6.18 -3.16 35.54
CA LEU A 520 -7.16 -2.95 36.61
C LEU A 520 -8.58 -2.73 36.10
N LEU A 521 -8.70 -2.02 34.96
CA LEU A 521 -9.98 -1.76 34.29
C LEU A 521 -10.57 -3.03 33.67
N HIS A 522 -9.72 -3.78 32.96
CA HIS A 522 -10.17 -4.90 32.12
C HIS A 522 -10.25 -6.23 32.87
N ARG A 523 -9.56 -6.37 33.99
CA ARG A 523 -9.53 -7.55 34.87
C ARG A 523 -9.36 -8.86 34.09
N PRO A 524 -8.23 -9.04 33.37
CA PRO A 524 -7.98 -10.27 32.62
C PRO A 524 -7.72 -11.45 33.57
N ASP A 525 -8.03 -12.68 33.11
CA ASP A 525 -7.78 -13.91 33.87
C ASP A 525 -6.32 -14.34 33.84
N VAL A 526 -5.61 -14.06 32.72
CA VAL A 526 -4.19 -14.36 32.52
C VAL A 526 -3.46 -13.09 32.08
N ILE A 527 -2.43 -12.73 32.80
CA ILE A 527 -1.60 -11.55 32.56
C ILE A 527 -0.20 -12.01 32.18
N ALA A 528 0.30 -11.61 31.01
CA ALA A 528 1.67 -11.81 30.63
C ALA A 528 2.41 -10.46 30.65
N LEU A 529 3.43 -10.31 31.48
CA LEU A 529 4.24 -9.10 31.65
C LEU A 529 5.58 -9.30 30.96
N ASP A 530 5.82 -8.68 29.80
CA ASP A 530 7.11 -8.75 29.09
C ASP A 530 7.95 -7.51 29.45
N GLU A 531 8.78 -7.64 30.51
CA GLU A 531 9.57 -6.55 31.09
C GLU A 531 8.78 -5.26 31.35
N ALA A 532 7.51 -5.40 31.68
CA ALA A 532 6.52 -4.30 31.74
C ALA A 532 6.77 -3.26 32.84
N THR A 533 7.72 -3.53 33.73
CA THR A 533 8.13 -2.62 34.83
C THR A 533 9.59 -2.17 34.71
N SER A 534 10.24 -2.41 33.58
CA SER A 534 11.68 -2.14 33.40
C SER A 534 12.05 -0.66 33.48
N ALA A 535 11.15 0.25 33.09
CA ALA A 535 11.37 1.71 33.16
C ALA A 535 11.11 2.31 34.56
N LEU A 536 10.66 1.48 35.53
CA LEU A 536 10.42 1.92 36.89
C LEU A 536 11.62 1.66 37.79
N HIS A 537 11.81 2.48 38.80
CA HIS A 537 12.73 2.19 39.88
C HIS A 537 12.19 1.05 40.77
N VAL A 538 13.06 0.43 41.59
CA VAL A 538 12.71 -0.79 42.34
C VAL A 538 11.46 -0.63 43.20
N GLN A 539 11.33 0.50 43.92
CA GLN A 539 10.17 0.77 44.75
C GLN A 539 8.87 0.89 43.92
N GLY A 540 8.91 1.61 42.77
CA GLY A 540 7.73 1.74 41.90
C GLY A 540 7.32 0.41 41.25
N GLN A 541 8.29 -0.48 40.96
CA GLN A 541 8.01 -1.86 40.54
C GLN A 541 7.31 -2.65 41.65
N ALA A 542 7.82 -2.55 42.88
CA ALA A 542 7.24 -3.21 44.05
C ALA A 542 5.78 -2.75 44.28
N GLU A 543 5.55 -1.43 44.26
CA GLU A 543 4.20 -0.85 44.40
C GLU A 543 3.22 -1.39 43.36
N LEU A 544 3.61 -1.45 42.08
CA LEU A 544 2.74 -1.93 41.01
C LEU A 544 2.51 -3.45 41.07
N MET A 545 3.51 -4.25 41.42
CA MET A 545 3.32 -5.70 41.59
C MET A 545 2.41 -6.00 42.78
N ALA A 546 2.57 -5.29 43.90
CA ALA A 546 1.66 -5.41 45.07
C ALA A 546 0.24 -4.94 44.71
N LEU A 547 0.09 -3.89 43.94
CA LEU A 547 -1.19 -3.41 43.45
C LEU A 547 -1.91 -4.46 42.59
N ILE A 548 -1.22 -5.10 41.63
CA ILE A 548 -1.79 -6.16 40.79
C ILE A 548 -2.22 -7.34 41.66
N ALA A 549 -1.38 -7.79 42.57
CA ALA A 549 -1.71 -8.91 43.47
C ALA A 549 -2.92 -8.62 44.37
N ARG A 550 -3.09 -7.38 44.86
CA ARG A 550 -4.22 -6.96 45.69
C ARG A 550 -5.53 -6.80 44.91
N GLU A 551 -5.49 -6.15 43.74
CA GLU A 551 -6.68 -5.81 42.95
C GLU A 551 -7.14 -6.96 42.06
N LEU A 552 -6.25 -7.88 41.68
CA LEU A 552 -6.48 -9.00 40.78
C LEU A 552 -6.01 -10.34 41.38
N PRO A 553 -6.45 -10.73 42.57
CA PRO A 553 -5.92 -11.89 43.32
C PRO A 553 -6.16 -13.25 42.62
N GLN A 554 -7.12 -13.30 41.69
CA GLN A 554 -7.45 -14.53 40.94
C GLN A 554 -6.70 -14.63 39.61
N ALA A 555 -5.97 -13.58 39.20
CA ALA A 555 -5.29 -13.57 37.92
C ALA A 555 -4.05 -14.45 37.94
N THR A 556 -3.87 -15.25 36.90
CA THR A 556 -2.62 -15.98 36.63
C THR A 556 -1.62 -15.00 36.04
N ILE A 557 -0.42 -14.88 36.62
CA ILE A 557 0.60 -13.92 36.19
C ILE A 557 1.80 -14.69 35.63
N ILE A 558 2.23 -14.30 34.42
CA ILE A 558 3.45 -14.79 33.78
C ILE A 558 4.34 -13.58 33.53
N SER A 559 5.38 -13.40 34.33
CA SER A 559 6.30 -12.28 34.17
C SER A 559 7.59 -12.71 33.50
N VAL A 560 8.08 -11.90 32.56
CA VAL A 560 9.44 -11.96 32.04
C VAL A 560 10.25 -10.85 32.69
N GLY A 561 11.37 -11.20 33.28
CA GLY A 561 12.26 -10.23 33.91
C GLY A 561 13.61 -10.82 34.26
N HIS A 562 14.55 -9.92 34.56
CA HIS A 562 15.90 -10.28 34.96
C HIS A 562 16.28 -9.72 36.33
N ARG A 563 15.39 -8.95 36.95
CA ARG A 563 15.61 -8.33 38.28
C ARG A 563 15.28 -9.34 39.39
N PRO A 564 16.20 -9.58 40.34
CA PRO A 564 15.98 -10.55 41.42
C PRO A 564 14.76 -10.20 42.29
N GLU A 565 14.44 -8.92 42.45
CA GLU A 565 13.33 -8.44 43.28
C GLU A 565 11.96 -8.92 42.79
N LEU A 566 11.83 -9.32 41.52
CA LEU A 566 10.61 -9.90 40.99
C LEU A 566 10.28 -11.27 41.59
N GLU A 567 11.29 -12.01 42.09
CA GLU A 567 11.08 -13.33 42.68
C GLU A 567 10.12 -13.27 43.87
N ALA A 568 10.15 -12.18 44.65
CA ALA A 568 9.29 -12.00 45.82
C ALA A 568 7.77 -12.01 45.51
N TYR A 569 7.39 -11.76 44.26
CA TYR A 569 5.99 -11.66 43.80
C TYR A 569 5.52 -12.91 43.04
N HIS A 570 6.37 -13.94 42.92
CA HIS A 570 6.08 -15.15 42.13
C HIS A 570 6.20 -16.41 42.98
N ASP A 571 5.43 -17.43 42.61
CA ASP A 571 5.41 -18.74 43.27
C ASP A 571 6.44 -19.69 42.68
N ARG A 572 6.81 -19.45 41.41
CA ARG A 572 7.63 -20.39 40.62
C ARG A 572 8.51 -19.66 39.62
N LYS A 573 9.71 -20.19 39.41
CA LYS A 573 10.70 -19.66 38.47
C LYS A 573 11.04 -20.65 37.38
N LEU A 574 10.85 -20.24 36.13
CA LEU A 574 11.29 -20.98 34.95
C LEU A 574 12.58 -20.33 34.43
N THR A 575 13.67 -21.08 34.40
CA THR A 575 14.94 -20.57 33.91
C THR A 575 15.17 -21.07 32.49
N ILE A 576 15.28 -20.13 31.53
CA ILE A 576 15.57 -20.41 30.13
C ILE A 576 17.07 -20.23 29.89
N LEU A 577 17.73 -21.27 29.39
CA LEU A 577 19.16 -21.24 29.02
C LEU A 577 19.30 -21.35 27.50
N ARG A 578 20.19 -20.52 26.96
CA ARG A 578 20.53 -20.51 25.53
C ARG A 578 21.43 -21.73 25.24
N ARG A 579 21.12 -22.47 24.17
CA ARG A 579 21.94 -23.55 23.62
C ARG A 579 22.19 -23.30 22.13
N PRO A 580 23.22 -23.91 21.52
CA PRO A 580 23.53 -23.70 20.10
C PRO A 580 22.38 -24.03 19.15
N ASP A 581 21.53 -24.97 19.52
CA ASP A 581 20.40 -25.47 18.73
C ASP A 581 19.01 -24.93 19.18
N GLY A 582 18.98 -23.85 19.94
CA GLY A 582 17.78 -23.22 20.50
C GLY A 582 17.73 -23.25 22.02
N ALA A 583 17.10 -22.28 22.64
CA ALA A 583 16.98 -22.21 24.09
C ALA A 583 16.05 -23.30 24.65
N VAL A 584 16.29 -23.72 25.86
CA VAL A 584 15.49 -24.73 26.58
C VAL A 584 15.12 -24.22 27.97
N ILE A 585 14.01 -24.70 28.52
CA ILE A 585 13.67 -24.52 29.92
C ILE A 585 14.57 -25.50 30.70
N ALA A 586 15.57 -24.94 31.36
CA ALA A 586 16.59 -25.72 32.06
C ALA A 586 16.24 -26.02 33.52
N ALA A 587 15.47 -25.17 34.15
CA ALA A 587 15.00 -25.37 35.52
C ALA A 587 13.57 -24.85 35.67
N ASP A 588 12.83 -25.55 36.51
CA ASP A 588 11.45 -25.25 36.90
C ASP A 588 11.40 -25.47 38.42
N GLN A 589 11.44 -24.38 39.18
CA GLN A 589 11.65 -24.42 40.62
C GLN A 589 10.60 -23.59 41.36
N PRO A 590 10.01 -24.08 42.46
CA PRO A 590 9.19 -23.25 43.32
C PRO A 590 10.06 -22.17 43.97
N ILE A 591 9.49 -20.97 44.14
CA ILE A 591 10.08 -19.89 44.91
C ILE A 591 9.44 -19.94 46.29
N HIS A 592 10.22 -20.17 47.34
CA HIS A 592 9.71 -19.99 48.70
C HIS A 592 9.60 -18.50 48.96
N ARG A 593 8.36 -18.00 49.04
CA ARG A 593 8.11 -16.62 49.49
C ARG A 593 8.62 -16.53 50.93
N GLY A 594 9.78 -15.93 51.13
CA GLY A 594 10.24 -15.59 52.45
C GLY A 594 9.21 -14.63 53.06
N LEU A 595 8.57 -15.06 54.14
CA LEU A 595 7.68 -14.24 54.99
C LEU A 595 8.52 -13.19 55.78
N GLU A 596 9.32 -12.41 55.12
CA GLU A 596 10.03 -11.25 55.69
C GLU A 596 9.91 -10.07 54.71
N ALA A 597 8.72 -9.46 54.74
CA ALA A 597 8.56 -8.12 54.17
C ALA A 597 7.55 -7.35 55.03
N ALA A 598 8.13 -6.48 55.84
CA ALA A 598 7.57 -5.28 56.43
C ALA A 598 6.78 -5.46 57.74
N GLU A 599 7.45 -5.43 58.84
CA GLU A 599 7.06 -4.52 59.92
C GLU A 599 7.50 -3.07 59.64
#